data_93b81c1f9dce23710fff24801d06448c
#
_entry.id   93b81c1f9dce23710fff24801d06448c
#
_cell.length_a   1.000
_cell.length_b   1.000
_cell.length_c   1.000
_cell.angle_alpha   90.00
_cell.angle_beta   90.00
_cell.angle_gamma   90.00
#
_symmetry.space_group_name_H-M   'P 1'
#
loop_
_entity.id
_entity.type
_entity.pdbx_description
1 polymer ?
#
loop_
_entity_poly.entity_id
_entity_poly.type
_entity_poly.pdbx_seq_one_letter_code
_entity_poly.pdbx_strand_id
1 'polypeptide(L)' 'SFSDHKTILQEIIQKNPEEKVEYKLVGQSGPDHNKAFKVQVRLNSNVIGTGIGRSKKEAEQMAAKEALELMGYESL' A
#
# COMPACT_ATOMS: atom_id res chain seq x y z
N SER A 1 13.42 10.42 -9.56
CA SER A 1 13.47 10.09 -8.15
C SER A 1 12.31 9.21 -7.76
N PHE A 2 12.52 8.48 -6.73
CA PHE A 2 11.56 7.53 -6.25
C PHE A 2 10.65 8.15 -5.20
N SER A 3 9.34 8.00 -5.39
CA SER A 3 8.37 8.47 -4.41
C SER A 3 8.05 7.36 -3.42
N ASP A 4 8.16 7.67 -2.14
CA ASP A 4 7.82 6.72 -1.09
C ASP A 4 6.36 6.92 -0.69
N HIS A 5 5.48 6.18 -1.34
CA HIS A 5 4.04 6.31 -1.12
C HIS A 5 3.63 5.91 0.30
N LYS A 6 4.32 4.93 0.87
CA LYS A 6 4.02 4.52 2.24
C LYS A 6 4.32 5.63 3.23
N THR A 7 5.44 6.33 3.05
CA THR A 7 5.80 7.44 3.92
C THR A 7 4.78 8.58 3.81
N ILE A 8 4.40 8.91 2.58
CA ILE A 8 3.42 9.98 2.35
C ILE A 8 2.08 9.61 3.00
N LEU A 9 1.62 8.39 2.78
CA LEU A 9 0.36 7.94 3.36
C LEU A 9 0.42 7.97 4.89
N GLN A 10 1.53 7.51 5.46
CA GLN A 10 1.72 7.50 6.90
C GLN A 10 1.66 8.92 7.47
N GLU A 11 2.30 9.88 6.82
CA GLU A 11 2.29 11.27 7.27
C GLU A 11 0.88 11.86 7.27
N ILE A 12 0.07 11.50 6.27
CA ILE A 12 -1.30 11.98 6.19
C ILE A 12 -2.14 11.37 7.30
N ILE A 13 -2.03 10.05 7.49
CA ILE A 13 -2.87 9.33 8.44
C ILE A 13 -2.50 9.64 9.89
N GLN A 14 -1.23 9.80 10.19
CA GLN A 14 -0.81 10.05 11.58
C GLN A 14 -1.24 11.40 12.12
N LYS A 15 -1.81 12.27 11.28
CA LYS A 15 -2.44 13.50 11.77
C LYS A 15 -3.63 13.21 12.66
N ASN A 16 -4.19 12.01 12.53
CA ASN A 16 -5.26 11.54 13.39
C ASN A 16 -4.72 10.33 14.19
N PRO A 17 -4.32 10.53 15.47
CA PRO A 17 -3.65 9.47 16.22
C PRO A 17 -4.53 8.26 16.52
N GLU A 18 -5.84 8.35 16.31
CA GLU A 18 -6.72 7.22 16.53
C GLU A 18 -6.76 6.26 15.34
N GLU A 19 -6.22 6.66 14.21
CA GLU A 19 -6.23 5.83 13.01
C GLU A 19 -5.00 4.96 12.94
N LYS A 20 -5.18 3.71 12.51
CA LYS A 20 -4.11 2.75 12.37
C LYS A 20 -4.04 2.24 10.94
N VAL A 21 -2.83 2.22 10.41
CA VAL A 21 -2.55 1.70 9.07
C VAL A 21 -1.90 0.34 9.21
N GLU A 22 -2.41 -0.63 8.45
CA GLU A 22 -1.82 -1.96 8.39
C GLU A 22 -1.67 -2.38 6.94
N TYR A 23 -0.60 -3.10 6.64
CA TYR A 23 -0.39 -3.72 5.33
C TYR A 23 -0.52 -5.22 5.50
N LYS A 24 -1.32 -5.85 4.66
CA LYS A 24 -1.54 -7.29 4.75
C LYS A 24 -1.30 -7.95 3.41
N LEU A 25 -0.45 -8.98 3.42
CA LEU A 25 -0.26 -9.82 2.25
C LEU A 25 -1.49 -10.71 2.10
N VAL A 26 -2.20 -10.56 0.99
CA VAL A 26 -3.45 -11.30 0.78
C VAL A 26 -3.35 -12.31 -0.35
N GLY A 27 -2.23 -12.36 -1.06
CA GLY A 27 -2.05 -13.37 -2.09
C GLY A 27 -0.66 -13.32 -2.68
N GLN A 28 -0.30 -14.42 -3.30
CA GLN A 28 0.90 -14.49 -4.11
C GLN A 28 0.67 -15.54 -5.19
N SER A 29 1.28 -15.32 -6.34
CA SER A 29 1.12 -16.19 -7.49
C SER A 29 2.40 -16.22 -8.30
N GLY A 30 2.45 -17.15 -9.25
CA GLY A 30 3.60 -17.30 -10.13
C GLY A 30 4.64 -18.25 -9.59
N PRO A 31 5.58 -18.66 -10.45
CA PRO A 31 6.65 -19.57 -10.08
C PRO A 31 7.68 -18.88 -9.17
N ASP A 32 8.51 -19.67 -8.51
CA ASP A 32 9.48 -19.14 -7.55
C ASP A 32 10.38 -18.04 -8.11
N HIS A 33 10.70 -18.11 -9.39
CA HIS A 33 11.59 -17.14 -10.02
C HIS A 33 10.83 -15.92 -10.59
N ASN A 34 9.52 -15.87 -10.42
CA ASN A 34 8.73 -14.77 -10.96
C ASN A 34 7.40 -14.65 -10.20
N LYS A 35 7.51 -14.40 -8.90
CA LYS A 35 6.32 -14.26 -8.07
C LYS A 35 5.72 -12.87 -8.15
N ALA A 36 4.41 -12.82 -8.03
CA ALA A 36 3.67 -11.58 -7.82
C ALA A 36 3.04 -11.65 -6.44
N PHE A 37 3.11 -10.54 -5.72
CA PHE A 37 2.55 -10.43 -4.37
C PHE A 37 1.42 -9.42 -4.41
N LYS A 38 0.35 -9.73 -3.68
CA LYS A 38 -0.79 -8.83 -3.57
C LYS A 38 -0.92 -8.39 -2.12
N VAL A 39 -0.93 -7.09 -1.90
CA VAL A 39 -1.00 -6.49 -0.56
C VAL A 39 -2.17 -5.54 -0.50
N GLN A 40 -2.87 -5.56 0.62
CA GLN A 40 -3.89 -4.56 0.92
C GLN A 40 -3.35 -3.64 2.00
N VAL A 41 -3.61 -2.35 1.86
CA VAL A 41 -3.42 -1.41 2.95
C VAL A 41 -4.79 -1.15 3.56
N ARG A 42 -4.84 -1.20 4.89
CA ARG A 42 -6.08 -1.07 5.65
C ARG A 42 -5.98 0.09 6.63
N LEU A 43 -7.06 0.82 6.74
CA LEU A 43 -7.20 1.89 7.72
C LEU A 43 -8.31 1.47 8.67
N ASN A 44 -7.97 1.23 9.94
CA ASN A 44 -8.93 0.76 10.94
C ASN A 44 -9.73 -0.44 10.45
N SER A 45 -9.03 -1.42 9.86
CA SER A 45 -9.60 -2.66 9.31
C SER A 45 -10.33 -2.51 7.98
N ASN A 46 -10.48 -1.32 7.45
CA ASN A 46 -11.08 -1.09 6.13
C ASN A 46 -10.02 -1.04 5.07
N VAL A 47 -10.22 -1.77 3.97
CA VAL A 47 -9.28 -1.74 2.85
C VAL A 47 -9.39 -0.39 2.15
N ILE A 48 -8.28 0.34 2.06
CA ILE A 48 -8.24 1.63 1.39
C ILE A 48 -7.37 1.62 0.15
N GLY A 49 -6.67 0.52 -0.10
CA GLY A 49 -5.88 0.37 -1.31
C GLY A 49 -5.35 -1.03 -1.46
N THR A 50 -5.06 -1.42 -2.70
CA THR A 50 -4.52 -2.73 -3.03
C THR A 50 -3.39 -2.54 -4.01
N GLY A 51 -2.32 -3.31 -3.86
CA GLY A 51 -1.17 -3.23 -4.74
C GLY A 51 -0.62 -4.58 -5.08
N ILE A 52 -0.03 -4.66 -6.26
CA ILE A 52 0.64 -5.85 -6.74
C ILE A 52 2.07 -5.47 -7.10
N GLY A 53 3.00 -6.33 -6.74
CA GLY A 53 4.40 -6.10 -7.04
C GLY A 53 5.19 -7.40 -7.04
N ARG A 54 6.44 -7.30 -7.44
CA ARG A 54 7.33 -8.47 -7.49
C ARG A 54 7.96 -8.80 -6.15
N SER A 55 7.76 -7.93 -5.17
CA SER A 55 8.17 -8.17 -3.80
C SER A 55 7.05 -7.66 -2.91
N LYS A 56 7.04 -8.08 -1.64
CA LYS A 56 6.08 -7.57 -0.67
C LYS A 56 6.23 -6.05 -0.53
N LYS A 57 7.48 -5.58 -0.50
CA LYS A 57 7.76 -4.16 -0.36
C LYS A 57 7.20 -3.35 -1.52
N GLU A 58 7.40 -3.83 -2.75
CA GLU A 58 6.86 -3.17 -3.92
C GLU A 58 5.32 -3.18 -3.89
N ALA A 59 4.73 -4.32 -3.54
CA ALA A 59 3.28 -4.43 -3.46
C ALA A 59 2.71 -3.48 -2.40
N GLU A 60 3.39 -3.30 -1.28
CA GLU A 60 2.99 -2.34 -0.25
C GLU A 60 3.04 -0.91 -0.77
N GLN A 61 4.09 -0.56 -1.50
CA GLN A 61 4.20 0.77 -2.10
C GLN A 61 3.07 1.02 -3.09
N MET A 62 2.72 0.00 -3.88
CA MET A 62 1.63 0.14 -4.84
C MET A 62 0.27 0.23 -4.15
N ALA A 63 0.10 -0.48 -3.04
CA ALA A 63 -1.13 -0.38 -2.25
C ALA A 63 -1.28 1.04 -1.67
N ALA A 64 -0.19 1.58 -1.14
CA ALA A 64 -0.20 2.96 -0.61
C ALA A 64 -0.49 3.97 -1.72
N LYS A 65 0.08 3.76 -2.91
CA LYS A 65 -0.17 4.63 -4.04
C LYS A 65 -1.64 4.67 -4.40
N GLU A 66 -2.29 3.50 -4.48
CA GLU A 66 -3.71 3.45 -4.79
C GLU A 66 -4.53 4.14 -3.70
N ALA A 67 -4.18 3.93 -2.43
CA ALA A 67 -4.89 4.59 -1.33
C ALA A 67 -4.81 6.10 -1.47
N LEU A 68 -3.64 6.63 -1.78
CA LEU A 68 -3.45 8.07 -1.97
C LEU A 68 -4.30 8.60 -3.13
N GLU A 69 -4.33 7.85 -4.24
CA GLU A 69 -5.13 8.25 -5.40
C GLU A 69 -6.62 8.27 -5.06
N LEU A 70 -7.10 7.23 -4.37
CA LEU A 70 -8.51 7.15 -3.98
C LEU A 70 -8.89 8.21 -2.95
N MET A 71 -7.93 8.68 -2.17
CA MET A 71 -8.14 9.77 -1.21
C MET A 71 -8.05 11.16 -1.87
N GLY A 72 -7.76 11.21 -3.15
CA GLY A 72 -7.69 12.46 -3.88
C GLY A 72 -6.30 13.09 -4.00
N TYR A 73 -5.25 12.39 -3.57
CA TYR A 73 -3.88 12.88 -3.71
C TYR A 73 -3.30 12.38 -5.02
N GLU A 74 -2.67 13.28 -5.77
CA GLU A 74 -2.04 12.89 -7.01
C GLU A 74 -0.72 12.18 -6.76
N SER A 75 -0.46 11.19 -7.58
CA SER A 75 0.80 10.49 -7.57
C SER A 75 1.79 11.26 -8.46
N LEU A 76 2.83 11.76 -7.86
CA LEU A 76 3.85 12.51 -8.60
C LEU A 76 5.03 11.64 -8.95
#